data_fa21523a4cb48f87e40cc8e7a0099ada
#
_entry.id   fa21523a4cb48f87e40cc8e7a0099ada
#
_cell.length_a   1.000
_cell.length_b   1.000
_cell.length_c   1.000
_cell.angle_alpha   90.00
_cell.angle_beta   90.00
_cell.angle_gamma   90.00
#
_symmetry.space_group_name_H-M   'P 1'
#
loop_
_entity.id
_entity.type
_entity.pdbx_description
1 polymer ?
#
loop_
_entity_poly.entity_id
_entity_poly.type
_entity_poly.pdbx_seq_one_letter_code
_entity_poly.pdbx_strand_id
1 'polypeptide(L)'
;MEYRKDKRTKNLTLRDIHVGDWVQVWSEQTERYSPPLKITQICDDGTIYLVTSDEERPTPWEEDIKNVDALPITEDVLLGFGFIEDKDDPNTYKLLLEERKGSYPDNYLYAEKCGIGYKFYFKVYNYTGNGFEYAIENESLPMYENYIHELQQMMYYFFKVHKLEWKGIKK
;
A
#
# COMPACT_ATOMS: atom_id res chain seq x y z
N MET A 1 -15.75 22.21 -21.56
CA MET A 1 -14.42 21.87 -21.03
C MET A 1 -14.50 21.23 -19.64
N GLU A 2 -15.40 20.26 -19.44
CA GLU A 2 -15.71 19.65 -18.13
C GLU A 2 -15.41 18.14 -18.04
N TYR A 3 -14.82 17.54 -19.09
CA TYR A 3 -14.65 16.10 -19.18
C TYR A 3 -13.36 15.52 -18.59
N ARG A 4 -12.46 16.35 -17.99
CA ARG A 4 -11.14 15.88 -17.52
C ARG A 4 -11.08 15.48 -16.03
N LYS A 5 -12.05 15.87 -15.23
CA LYS A 5 -12.04 15.55 -13.78
C LYS A 5 -12.30 14.08 -13.45
N ASP A 6 -12.98 13.35 -14.34
CA ASP A 6 -13.41 11.95 -14.06
C ASP A 6 -12.32 10.90 -14.27
N LYS A 7 -11.14 11.27 -14.78
CA LYS A 7 -10.04 10.33 -15.05
C LYS A 7 -8.95 10.32 -13.99
N ARG A 8 -8.86 11.37 -13.18
CA ARG A 8 -7.86 11.45 -12.10
C ARG A 8 -8.38 10.84 -10.81
N THR A 9 -7.47 10.19 -10.09
CA THR A 9 -7.72 9.75 -8.71
C THR A 9 -7.64 10.95 -7.74
N LYS A 10 -7.45 10.71 -6.47
CA LYS A 10 -7.31 11.78 -5.47
C LYS A 10 -6.00 12.52 -5.68
N ASN A 11 -6.06 13.81 -6.06
CA ASN A 11 -4.89 14.68 -6.10
C ASN A 11 -4.38 14.94 -4.68
N LEU A 12 -3.06 14.84 -4.51
CA LEU A 12 -2.38 14.96 -3.22
C LEU A 12 -1.84 16.37 -3.01
N THR A 13 -1.72 16.76 -1.77
CA THR A 13 -1.03 17.98 -1.33
C THR A 13 0.18 17.62 -0.49
N LEU A 14 1.08 18.58 -0.24
CA LEU A 14 2.26 18.37 0.63
C LEU A 14 1.92 17.90 2.04
N ARG A 15 0.67 18.07 2.49
CA ARG A 15 0.21 17.64 3.82
C ARG A 15 -0.23 16.17 3.84
N ASP A 16 -0.54 15.62 2.68
CA ASP A 16 -1.07 14.26 2.56
C ASP A 16 0.04 13.21 2.43
N ILE A 17 1.29 13.62 2.19
CA ILE A 17 2.39 12.74 1.79
C ILE A 17 3.60 12.82 2.71
N HIS A 18 4.35 11.71 2.75
CA HIS A 18 5.64 11.58 3.45
C HIS A 18 6.70 10.97 2.53
N VAL A 19 7.97 11.21 2.84
CA VAL A 19 9.07 10.49 2.20
C VAL A 19 8.93 9.00 2.47
N GLY A 20 8.96 8.20 1.39
CA GLY A 20 8.73 6.76 1.43
C GLY A 20 7.34 6.33 0.97
N ASP A 21 6.39 7.25 0.84
CA ASP A 21 5.05 6.94 0.33
C ASP A 21 5.09 6.58 -1.15
N TRP A 22 4.21 5.65 -1.55
CA TRP A 22 3.98 5.25 -2.92
C TRP A 22 2.79 5.99 -3.50
N VAL A 23 3.02 6.62 -4.65
CA VAL A 23 2.07 7.47 -5.37
C VAL A 23 2.10 7.14 -6.86
N GLN A 24 1.28 7.83 -7.64
CA GLN A 24 1.31 7.80 -9.11
C GLN A 24 1.33 9.23 -9.67
N VAL A 25 1.87 9.40 -10.86
CA VAL A 25 1.94 10.68 -11.56
C VAL A 25 1.01 10.64 -12.76
N TRP A 26 0.19 11.67 -12.90
CA TRP A 26 -0.67 11.85 -14.05
C TRP A 26 0.07 12.60 -15.16
N SER A 27 0.10 12.01 -16.35
CA SER A 27 0.61 12.66 -17.56
C SER A 27 -0.54 13.21 -18.40
N GLU A 28 -0.62 14.53 -18.56
CA GLU A 28 -1.61 15.16 -19.43
C GLU A 28 -1.39 14.83 -20.91
N GLN A 29 -0.13 14.63 -21.33
CA GLN A 29 0.21 14.33 -22.73
C GLN A 29 -0.29 12.96 -23.16
N THR A 30 -0.18 11.96 -22.29
CA THR A 30 -0.56 10.57 -22.59
C THR A 30 -1.93 10.22 -22.04
N GLU A 31 -2.52 11.06 -21.20
CA GLU A 31 -3.74 10.80 -20.42
C GLU A 31 -3.66 9.48 -19.67
N ARG A 32 -2.52 9.20 -19.04
CA ARG A 32 -2.23 7.97 -18.30
C ARG A 32 -1.47 8.25 -17.02
N TYR A 33 -1.61 7.32 -16.08
CA TYR A 33 -0.80 7.28 -14.89
C TYR A 33 0.53 6.57 -15.15
N SER A 34 1.55 7.01 -14.40
CA SER A 34 2.80 6.26 -14.27
C SER A 34 2.56 4.93 -13.56
N PRO A 35 3.49 3.97 -13.65
CA PRO A 35 3.62 2.92 -12.63
C PRO A 35 3.76 3.53 -11.23
N PRO A 36 3.59 2.73 -10.16
CA PRO A 36 3.85 3.18 -8.79
C PRO A 36 5.25 3.76 -8.64
N LEU A 37 5.35 4.93 -8.01
CA LEU A 37 6.58 5.66 -7.76
C LEU A 37 6.71 5.96 -6.27
N LYS A 38 7.93 5.84 -5.72
CA LYS A 38 8.22 6.09 -4.31
C LYS A 38 8.79 7.49 -4.14
N ILE A 39 8.25 8.23 -3.19
CA ILE A 39 8.73 9.57 -2.83
C ILE A 39 10.07 9.44 -2.09
N THR A 40 11.11 10.10 -2.59
CA THR A 40 12.43 10.14 -1.96
C THR A 40 12.76 11.49 -1.32
N GLN A 41 12.15 12.55 -1.82
CA GLN A 41 12.33 13.90 -1.29
C GLN A 41 11.08 14.74 -1.56
N ILE A 42 10.80 15.66 -0.64
CA ILE A 42 9.73 16.65 -0.73
C ILE A 42 10.34 18.02 -0.48
N CYS A 43 10.12 18.97 -1.38
CA CYS A 43 10.58 20.34 -1.27
C CYS A 43 9.43 21.29 -0.92
N ASP A 44 9.72 22.36 -0.22
CA ASP A 44 8.73 23.35 0.25
C ASP A 44 8.04 24.10 -0.92
N ASP A 45 8.69 24.17 -2.08
CA ASP A 45 8.15 24.79 -3.29
C ASP A 45 7.14 23.91 -4.05
N GLY A 46 6.89 22.69 -3.57
CA GLY A 46 6.00 21.72 -4.20
C GLY A 46 6.69 20.75 -5.15
N THR A 47 8.01 20.82 -5.29
CA THR A 47 8.79 19.85 -6.06
C THR A 47 8.92 18.54 -5.29
N ILE A 48 8.65 17.41 -5.96
CA ILE A 48 8.73 16.05 -5.42
C ILE A 48 9.74 15.24 -6.23
N TYR A 49 10.62 14.51 -5.56
CA TYR A 49 11.53 13.56 -6.20
C TYR A 49 11.03 12.13 -6.00
N LEU A 50 10.94 11.41 -7.11
CA LEU A 50 10.31 10.10 -7.20
C LEU A 50 11.27 9.08 -7.81
N VAL A 51 11.18 7.82 -7.39
CA VAL A 51 11.95 6.72 -7.97
C VAL A 51 11.05 5.51 -8.22
N THR A 52 11.44 4.66 -9.17
CA THR A 52 10.91 3.31 -9.33
C THR A 52 11.70 2.35 -8.44
N SER A 53 11.11 1.22 -8.05
CA SER A 53 11.79 0.21 -7.21
C SER A 53 12.81 -0.63 -7.97
N ASP A 54 12.85 -0.55 -9.29
CA ASP A 54 13.52 -1.53 -10.15
C ASP A 54 15.00 -1.21 -10.42
N GLU A 55 15.51 -0.10 -9.91
CA GLU A 55 16.89 0.35 -10.19
C GLU A 55 17.77 0.27 -8.93
N GLU A 56 18.95 -0.35 -9.02
CA GLU A 56 19.96 -0.37 -7.95
C GLU A 56 20.40 1.05 -7.55
N ARG A 57 20.37 2.00 -8.51
CA ARG A 57 20.67 3.42 -8.31
C ARG A 57 19.70 4.27 -9.13
N PRO A 58 18.46 4.42 -8.67
CA PRO A 58 17.46 5.15 -9.44
C PRO A 58 17.87 6.60 -9.59
N THR A 59 17.78 7.11 -10.83
CA THR A 59 17.81 8.56 -11.06
C THR A 59 16.47 9.11 -10.62
N PRO A 60 16.43 10.02 -9.63
CA PRO A 60 15.18 10.59 -9.17
C PRO A 60 14.47 11.33 -10.32
N TRP A 61 13.19 11.10 -10.43
CA TRP A 61 12.32 11.84 -11.32
C TRP A 61 11.76 13.06 -10.56
N GLU A 62 11.99 14.25 -11.07
CA GLU A 62 11.47 15.50 -10.52
C GLU A 62 10.06 15.76 -11.05
N GLU A 63 9.11 16.04 -10.16
CA GLU A 63 7.72 16.30 -10.52
C GLU A 63 7.10 17.39 -9.62
N ASP A 64 6.10 18.09 -10.13
CA ASP A 64 5.30 19.05 -9.38
C ASP A 64 4.17 18.30 -8.64
N ILE A 65 3.96 18.61 -7.37
CA ILE A 65 2.92 17.99 -6.52
C ILE A 65 1.52 18.01 -7.17
N LYS A 66 1.22 19.02 -7.99
CA LYS A 66 -0.07 19.09 -8.71
C LYS A 66 -0.33 17.95 -9.68
N ASN A 67 0.73 17.24 -10.13
CA ASN A 67 0.65 16.08 -11.01
C ASN A 67 0.68 14.76 -10.23
N VAL A 68 0.88 14.82 -8.92
CA VAL A 68 0.97 13.65 -8.05
C VAL A 68 -0.40 13.30 -7.48
N ASP A 69 -0.83 12.09 -7.72
CA ASP A 69 -2.12 11.54 -7.27
C ASP A 69 -1.93 10.32 -6.38
N ALA A 70 -2.91 10.08 -5.55
CA ALA A 70 -2.97 8.89 -4.72
C ALA A 70 -3.02 7.61 -5.55
N LEU A 71 -2.22 6.61 -5.20
CA LEU A 71 -2.25 5.29 -5.80
C LEU A 71 -3.40 4.47 -5.19
N PRO A 72 -4.47 4.14 -5.96
CA PRO A 72 -5.60 3.40 -5.42
C PRO A 72 -5.24 1.96 -5.10
N ILE A 73 -5.85 1.42 -4.06
CA ILE A 73 -5.71 0.02 -3.70
C ILE A 73 -6.60 -0.80 -4.62
N THR A 74 -5.97 -1.60 -5.46
CA THR A 74 -6.62 -2.59 -6.34
C THR A 74 -5.94 -3.94 -6.14
N GLU A 75 -6.55 -4.99 -6.66
CA GLU A 75 -5.97 -6.33 -6.63
C GLU A 75 -4.57 -6.36 -7.25
N ASP A 76 -4.42 -5.83 -8.47
CA ASP A 76 -3.12 -5.76 -9.15
C ASP A 76 -2.08 -4.99 -8.33
N VAL A 77 -2.49 -3.91 -7.67
CA VAL A 77 -1.61 -3.10 -6.82
C VAL A 77 -1.20 -3.89 -5.57
N LEU A 78 -2.13 -4.58 -4.91
CA LEU A 78 -1.80 -5.45 -3.77
C LEU A 78 -0.81 -6.55 -4.16
N LEU A 79 -1.08 -7.26 -5.26
CA LEU A 79 -0.18 -8.30 -5.79
C LEU A 79 1.20 -7.71 -6.13
N GLY A 80 1.24 -6.51 -6.72
CA GLY A 80 2.47 -5.79 -7.01
C GLY A 80 3.30 -5.43 -5.77
N PHE A 81 2.66 -5.21 -4.62
CA PHE A 81 3.32 -5.02 -3.32
C PHE A 81 3.65 -6.34 -2.60
N GLY A 82 3.37 -7.48 -3.22
CA GLY A 82 3.74 -8.80 -2.71
C GLY A 82 2.72 -9.43 -1.78
N PHE A 83 1.49 -8.92 -1.77
CA PHE A 83 0.38 -9.67 -1.21
C PHE A 83 0.14 -10.93 -2.04
N ILE A 84 -0.32 -11.98 -1.40
CA ILE A 84 -0.71 -13.24 -2.04
C ILE A 84 -2.16 -13.54 -1.65
N GLU A 85 -2.92 -14.18 -2.55
CA GLU A 85 -4.24 -14.70 -2.20
C GLU A 85 -4.18 -15.63 -1.00
N ASP A 86 -5.12 -15.49 -0.08
CA ASP A 86 -5.28 -16.48 0.99
C ASP A 86 -6.00 -17.71 0.43
N LYS A 87 -5.37 -18.88 0.59
CA LYS A 87 -5.91 -20.14 0.04
C LYS A 87 -7.21 -20.56 0.72
N ASP A 88 -7.41 -20.12 1.94
CA ASP A 88 -8.57 -20.48 2.76
C ASP A 88 -9.73 -19.49 2.57
N ASP A 89 -9.46 -18.31 2.02
CA ASP A 89 -10.46 -17.27 1.73
C ASP A 89 -10.12 -16.51 0.43
N PRO A 90 -10.82 -16.83 -0.69
CA PRO A 90 -10.51 -16.28 -2.02
C PRO A 90 -10.78 -14.78 -2.18
N ASN A 91 -11.41 -14.12 -1.20
CA ASN A 91 -11.61 -12.67 -1.19
C ASN A 91 -10.57 -11.93 -0.34
N THR A 92 -9.62 -12.66 0.23
CA THR A 92 -8.62 -12.16 1.16
C THR A 92 -7.23 -12.32 0.58
N TYR A 93 -6.44 -11.25 0.69
CA TYR A 93 -5.03 -11.22 0.36
C TYR A 93 -4.23 -11.08 1.65
N LYS A 94 -3.00 -11.59 1.67
CA LYS A 94 -2.12 -11.47 2.84
C LYS A 94 -0.70 -11.12 2.46
N LEU A 95 -0.08 -10.25 3.26
CA LEU A 95 1.32 -9.84 3.15
C LEU A 95 2.07 -10.33 4.39
N LEU A 96 3.13 -11.10 4.19
CA LEU A 96 4.01 -11.52 5.28
C LEU A 96 4.80 -10.31 5.79
N LEU A 97 4.61 -9.98 7.07
CA LEU A 97 5.36 -8.92 7.75
C LEU A 97 6.55 -9.47 8.52
N GLU A 98 6.37 -10.61 9.16
CA GLU A 98 7.39 -11.25 9.98
C GLU A 98 7.23 -12.76 9.97
N GLU A 99 8.28 -13.46 9.57
CA GLU A 99 8.38 -14.90 9.72
C GLU A 99 8.83 -15.24 11.15
N ARG A 100 8.03 -15.99 11.89
CA ARG A 100 8.32 -16.35 13.25
C ARG A 100 8.92 -17.76 13.34
N LYS A 101 9.90 -17.91 14.25
CA LYS A 101 10.56 -19.20 14.47
C LYS A 101 9.77 -20.08 15.43
N GLY A 102 9.79 -21.40 15.16
CA GLY A 102 9.18 -22.39 16.04
C GLY A 102 7.71 -22.61 15.75
N SER A 103 6.90 -22.79 16.80
CA SER A 103 5.46 -23.06 16.70
C SER A 103 4.58 -21.80 16.65
N TYR A 104 5.19 -20.62 16.64
CA TYR A 104 4.44 -19.37 16.55
C TYR A 104 3.97 -19.14 15.11
N PRO A 105 2.70 -18.78 14.89
CA PRO A 105 2.22 -18.43 13.56
C PRO A 105 2.90 -17.16 13.05
N ASP A 106 3.18 -17.14 11.75
CA ASP A 106 3.72 -15.96 11.08
C ASP A 106 2.78 -14.76 11.18
N ASN A 107 3.38 -13.58 11.16
CA ASN A 107 2.62 -12.34 11.26
C ASN A 107 2.29 -11.81 9.86
N TYR A 108 1.00 -11.76 9.53
CA TYR A 108 0.49 -11.27 8.25
C TYR A 108 -0.40 -10.04 8.42
N LEU A 109 -0.28 -9.10 7.48
CA LEU A 109 -1.32 -8.12 7.22
C LEU A 109 -2.32 -8.73 6.22
N TYR A 110 -3.59 -8.78 6.59
CA TYR A 110 -4.67 -9.26 5.75
C TYR A 110 -5.40 -8.08 5.09
N ALA A 111 -5.80 -8.26 3.83
CA ALA A 111 -6.60 -7.34 3.04
C ALA A 111 -7.84 -8.10 2.52
N GLU A 112 -8.98 -7.89 3.12
CA GLU A 112 -10.26 -8.50 2.73
C GLU A 112 -11.02 -7.56 1.81
N LYS A 113 -11.47 -8.05 0.67
CA LYS A 113 -12.26 -7.26 -0.29
C LYS A 113 -13.65 -6.99 0.24
N CYS A 114 -14.00 -5.72 0.44
CA CYS A 114 -15.28 -5.26 0.97
C CYS A 114 -15.91 -4.22 0.06
N GLY A 115 -16.97 -4.60 -0.67
CA GLY A 115 -17.65 -3.66 -1.58
C GLY A 115 -16.70 -3.08 -2.64
N ILE A 116 -16.42 -1.79 -2.58
CA ILE A 116 -15.54 -1.08 -3.52
C ILE A 116 -14.09 -0.93 -3.04
N GLY A 117 -13.76 -1.39 -1.83
CA GLY A 117 -12.44 -1.19 -1.20
C GLY A 117 -11.95 -2.42 -0.47
N TYR A 118 -11.01 -2.22 0.42
CA TYR A 118 -10.39 -3.26 1.22
C TYR A 118 -10.42 -2.92 2.70
N LYS A 119 -10.70 -3.94 3.52
CA LYS A 119 -10.57 -3.94 4.97
C LYS A 119 -9.22 -4.57 5.31
N PHE A 120 -8.39 -3.87 6.08
CA PHE A 120 -7.10 -4.36 6.55
C PHE A 120 -7.17 -4.74 8.01
N TYR A 121 -6.55 -5.87 8.37
CA TYR A 121 -6.52 -6.36 9.76
C TYR A 121 -5.37 -7.34 9.98
N PHE A 122 -5.12 -7.64 11.26
CA PHE A 122 -4.18 -8.67 11.72
C PHE A 122 -4.95 -9.78 12.43
N LYS A 123 -4.55 -11.02 12.23
CA LYS A 123 -5.07 -12.14 13.02
C LYS A 123 -4.30 -12.21 14.33
N VAL A 124 -5.03 -12.23 15.44
CA VAL A 124 -4.47 -12.42 16.77
C VAL A 124 -4.63 -13.89 17.16
N TYR A 125 -3.56 -14.51 17.65
CA TYR A 125 -3.57 -15.91 18.03
C TYR A 125 -3.40 -16.04 19.55
N ASN A 126 -4.25 -16.84 20.19
CA ASN A 126 -4.15 -17.19 21.59
C ASN A 126 -3.40 -18.51 21.74
N TYR A 127 -2.52 -18.59 22.74
CA TYR A 127 -1.89 -19.85 23.12
C TYR A 127 -2.82 -20.64 24.04
N THR A 128 -3.21 -21.86 23.63
CA THR A 128 -4.18 -22.70 24.34
C THR A 128 -3.54 -23.83 25.16
N GLY A 129 -2.21 -23.91 25.24
CA GLY A 129 -1.48 -25.01 25.83
C GLY A 129 -1.23 -26.19 24.87
N ASN A 130 -2.06 -26.35 23.84
CA ASN A 130 -1.88 -27.35 22.79
C ASN A 130 -1.37 -26.73 21.45
N GLY A 131 -1.16 -25.42 21.43
CA GLY A 131 -0.75 -24.67 20.26
C GLY A 131 -1.39 -23.28 20.19
N PHE A 132 -1.29 -22.67 19.04
CA PHE A 132 -1.90 -21.35 18.78
C PHE A 132 -3.22 -21.54 18.04
N GLU A 133 -4.29 -21.00 18.59
CA GLU A 133 -5.59 -20.94 17.95
C GLU A 133 -5.95 -19.51 17.57
N TYR A 134 -6.55 -19.34 16.39
CA TYR A 134 -7.03 -18.05 15.93
C TYR A 134 -8.21 -17.60 16.80
N ALA A 135 -8.09 -16.43 17.41
CA ALA A 135 -9.15 -15.83 18.19
C ALA A 135 -9.94 -14.87 17.31
N ILE A 136 -11.07 -15.32 16.77
CA ILE A 136 -11.97 -14.53 15.89
C ILE A 136 -12.40 -13.21 16.57
N GLU A 137 -12.52 -13.20 17.90
CA GLU A 137 -12.93 -12.01 18.67
C GLU A 137 -11.83 -10.94 18.84
N ASN A 138 -10.60 -11.27 18.47
CA ASN A 138 -9.43 -10.40 18.66
C ASN A 138 -8.80 -10.00 17.32
N GLU A 139 -9.58 -9.78 16.27
CA GLU A 139 -9.07 -9.05 15.13
C GLU A 139 -8.63 -7.65 15.60
N SER A 140 -7.43 -7.23 15.18
CA SER A 140 -7.07 -5.81 15.35
C SER A 140 -8.16 -4.97 14.72
N LEU A 141 -8.42 -3.79 15.26
CA LEU A 141 -9.43 -2.88 14.74
C LEU A 141 -9.35 -2.85 13.20
N PRO A 142 -10.43 -3.19 12.50
CA PRO A 142 -10.43 -3.19 11.04
C PRO A 142 -10.21 -1.77 10.54
N MET A 143 -9.30 -1.63 9.56
CA MET A 143 -8.98 -0.37 8.94
C MET A 143 -9.43 -0.41 7.49
N TYR A 144 -10.04 0.67 7.04
CA TYR A 144 -10.57 0.78 5.69
C TYR A 144 -9.79 1.86 4.96
N GLU A 145 -8.87 1.44 4.09
CA GLU A 145 -8.05 2.35 3.31
C GLU A 145 -8.32 2.18 1.81
N ASN A 146 -8.31 3.29 1.10
CA ASN A 146 -8.56 3.30 -0.35
C ASN A 146 -7.28 3.53 -1.15
N TYR A 147 -6.23 4.03 -0.50
CA TYR A 147 -4.99 4.43 -1.15
C TYR A 147 -3.76 3.88 -0.42
N ILE A 148 -2.72 3.56 -1.19
CA ILE A 148 -1.50 2.93 -0.67
C ILE A 148 -0.77 3.81 0.34
N HIS A 149 -0.66 5.12 0.11
CA HIS A 149 0.01 6.01 1.07
C HIS A 149 -0.72 6.07 2.42
N GLU A 150 -2.06 6.04 2.44
CA GLU A 150 -2.86 5.97 3.66
C GLU A 150 -2.57 4.67 4.42
N LEU A 151 -2.58 3.54 3.70
CA LEU A 151 -2.21 2.23 4.26
C LEU A 151 -0.80 2.24 4.84
N GLN A 152 0.19 2.81 4.14
CA GLN A 152 1.57 2.90 4.62
C GLN A 152 1.69 3.73 5.90
N GLN A 153 1.05 4.89 5.92
CA GLN A 153 1.04 5.78 7.08
C GLN A 153 0.39 5.11 8.29
N MET A 154 -0.71 4.42 8.08
CA MET A 154 -1.38 3.65 9.10
C MET A 154 -0.48 2.50 9.62
N MET A 155 0.12 1.71 8.75
CA MET A 155 1.06 0.64 9.13
C MET A 155 2.23 1.20 9.95
N TYR A 156 2.75 2.36 9.58
CA TYR A 156 3.80 3.02 10.35
C TYR A 156 3.32 3.47 11.73
N TYR A 157 2.16 4.12 11.81
CA TYR A 157 1.63 4.64 13.06
C TYR A 157 1.35 3.55 14.09
N PHE A 158 0.65 2.49 13.68
CA PHE A 158 0.18 1.45 14.59
C PHE A 158 1.20 0.32 14.81
N PHE A 159 1.96 -0.04 13.79
CA PHE A 159 2.78 -1.25 13.82
C PHE A 159 4.26 -0.98 13.66
N LYS A 160 4.67 0.27 13.42
CA LYS A 160 6.07 0.65 13.13
C LYS A 160 6.68 -0.14 11.97
N VAL A 161 5.85 -0.61 11.06
CA VAL A 161 6.24 -1.32 9.85
C VAL A 161 6.36 -0.31 8.70
N HIS A 162 7.56 -0.19 8.13
CA HIS A 162 7.86 0.83 7.12
C HIS A 162 7.81 0.35 5.66
N LYS A 163 7.54 -0.95 5.41
CA LYS A 163 7.97 -1.52 4.14
C LYS A 163 6.84 -2.17 3.34
N LEU A 164 6.10 -1.33 2.63
CA LEU A 164 5.55 -1.78 1.37
C LEU A 164 6.60 -1.50 0.28
N GLU A 165 7.06 -2.55 -0.40
CA GLU A 165 8.02 -2.45 -1.51
C GLU A 165 7.34 -2.94 -2.79
N TRP A 166 7.33 -2.10 -3.82
CA TRP A 166 6.78 -2.48 -5.12
C TRP A 166 7.69 -3.51 -5.80
N LYS A 167 7.16 -4.68 -6.08
CA LYS A 167 7.87 -5.81 -6.71
C LYS A 167 7.49 -5.99 -8.18
N GLY A 168 6.60 -5.13 -8.68
CA GLY A 168 6.02 -5.29 -10.00
C GLY A 168 4.90 -6.35 -10.06
N ILE A 169 4.06 -6.25 -11.08
CA ILE A 169 3.02 -7.25 -11.34
C ILE A 169 3.69 -8.43 -12.05
N LYS A 170 3.75 -9.57 -11.40
CA LYS A 170 4.19 -10.81 -12.04
C LYS A 170 3.09 -11.24 -13.01
N LYS A 171 3.39 -11.18 -14.31
CA LYS A 171 2.53 -11.71 -15.37
C LYS A 171 2.58 -13.23 -15.40
#